data_af82a19473efc59cefc8056f697e605b
#
_entry.id   af82a19473efc59cefc8056f697e605b
#
_cell.length_a   1.000
_cell.length_b   1.000
_cell.length_c   1.000
_cell.angle_alpha   90.00
_cell.angle_beta   90.00
_cell.angle_gamma   90.00
#
_symmetry.space_group_name_H-M   'P 1'
#
loop_
_entity.id
_entity.type
_entity.pdbx_description
1 polymer ?
#
loop_
_entity_poly.entity_id
_entity_poly.type
_entity_poly.pdbx_seq_one_letter_code
_entity_poly.pdbx_strand_id
1 'polypeptide(L)'
;MTDEDYRSTRKGQSLEVFDTLNEAKQHLNFKPQLPSGLEGLRSVHVSIVDHDVLQVVYAYHELLKGRYFDRVDDMPKYIKYRVSILSGNIAGDYKDYLPQKTDVVNGMTVTYRMVDDAVYLASWEHEGQNHVFLFNEPVSVERAKEMINSVEY
;
A
#
# COMPACT_ATOMS: atom_id res chain seq x y z
N MET A 1 -2.53 -30.36 -6.27
CA MET A 1 -2.75 -29.01 -5.71
C MET A 1 -2.48 -27.98 -6.77
N THR A 2 -3.40 -27.07 -6.96
CA THR A 2 -3.22 -25.96 -7.89
C THR A 2 -2.37 -24.88 -7.26
N ASP A 3 -1.84 -23.95 -8.06
CA ASP A 3 -1.10 -22.78 -7.54
C ASP A 3 -1.98 -21.95 -6.61
N GLU A 4 -3.26 -21.88 -6.93
CA GLU A 4 -4.22 -21.14 -6.14
C GLU A 4 -4.42 -21.78 -4.77
N ASP A 5 -4.57 -23.09 -4.70
CA ASP A 5 -4.67 -23.81 -3.44
C ASP A 5 -3.40 -23.65 -2.62
N TYR A 6 -2.26 -23.72 -3.29
CA TYR A 6 -0.97 -23.56 -2.64
C TYR A 6 -0.83 -22.18 -2.00
N ARG A 7 -1.21 -21.13 -2.71
CA ARG A 7 -1.13 -19.77 -2.18
C ARG A 7 -2.04 -19.57 -0.99
N SER A 8 -3.27 -20.05 -1.06
CA SER A 8 -4.21 -19.97 0.05
C SER A 8 -3.68 -20.71 1.27
N THR A 9 -3.19 -21.92 1.07
CA THR A 9 -2.68 -22.75 2.15
C THR A 9 -1.45 -22.11 2.81
N ARG A 10 -0.52 -21.63 2.00
CA ARG A 10 0.74 -21.09 2.49
C ARG A 10 0.58 -19.78 3.24
N LYS A 11 -0.24 -18.88 2.75
CA LYS A 11 -0.38 -17.53 3.29
C LYS A 11 -1.72 -17.27 3.95
N GLY A 12 -2.69 -18.11 3.73
CA GLY A 12 -4.05 -17.78 4.07
C GLY A 12 -4.57 -16.60 3.28
N GLN A 13 -3.87 -16.23 2.19
CA GLN A 13 -4.21 -15.07 1.39
C GLN A 13 -4.96 -15.45 0.13
N SER A 14 -6.05 -14.75 -0.12
CA SER A 14 -6.70 -14.72 -1.42
C SER A 14 -6.44 -13.37 -2.04
N LEU A 15 -6.40 -13.31 -3.35
CA LEU A 15 -6.18 -12.09 -4.09
C LEU A 15 -7.24 -11.96 -5.17
N GLU A 16 -8.02 -10.90 -5.10
CA GLU A 16 -9.02 -10.60 -6.11
C GLU A 16 -8.62 -9.30 -6.80
N VAL A 17 -8.43 -9.36 -8.13
CA VAL A 17 -7.95 -8.23 -8.92
C VAL A 17 -9.14 -7.55 -9.61
N PHE A 18 -9.13 -6.24 -9.63
CA PHE A 18 -10.18 -5.43 -10.25
C PHE A 18 -9.59 -4.52 -11.32
N ASP A 19 -10.38 -4.24 -12.35
CA ASP A 19 -9.99 -3.32 -13.41
C ASP A 19 -9.98 -1.86 -12.94
N THR A 20 -10.89 -1.53 -12.02
CA THR A 20 -11.01 -0.16 -11.52
C THR A 20 -11.13 -0.15 -10.00
N LEU A 21 -10.76 0.99 -9.42
CA LEU A 21 -10.90 1.22 -7.99
C LEU A 21 -12.39 1.22 -7.59
N ASN A 22 -13.26 1.78 -8.43
CA ASN A 22 -14.70 1.80 -8.15
C ASN A 22 -15.29 0.40 -8.03
N GLU A 23 -14.87 -0.52 -8.88
CA GLU A 23 -15.30 -1.91 -8.78
C GLU A 23 -14.84 -2.55 -7.46
N ALA A 24 -13.58 -2.35 -7.10
CA ALA A 24 -13.04 -2.90 -5.86
C ALA A 24 -13.81 -2.38 -4.65
N LYS A 25 -14.12 -1.09 -4.62
CA LYS A 25 -14.83 -0.46 -3.50
C LYS A 25 -16.19 -1.09 -3.27
N GLN A 26 -16.85 -1.58 -4.30
CA GLN A 26 -18.15 -2.22 -4.17
C GLN A 26 -18.10 -3.56 -3.44
N HIS A 27 -16.92 -4.16 -3.36
CA HIS A 27 -16.70 -5.43 -2.67
C HIS A 27 -16.21 -5.27 -1.23
N LEU A 28 -16.05 -4.02 -0.78
CA LEU A 28 -15.64 -3.73 0.60
C LEU A 28 -16.85 -3.46 1.47
N ASN A 29 -16.72 -3.79 2.76
CA ASN A 29 -17.75 -3.50 3.75
C ASN A 29 -17.47 -2.20 4.50
N PHE A 30 -16.59 -1.36 3.97
CA PHE A 30 -16.28 -0.04 4.53
C PHE A 30 -15.92 0.91 3.40
N LYS A 31 -15.98 2.21 3.67
CA LYS A 31 -15.58 3.24 2.72
C LYS A 31 -14.11 3.56 2.94
N PRO A 32 -13.21 3.15 2.05
CA PRO A 32 -11.78 3.34 2.29
C PRO A 32 -11.35 4.79 2.20
N GLN A 33 -10.49 5.20 3.12
CA GLN A 33 -9.77 6.46 3.03
C GLN A 33 -8.63 6.24 2.04
N LEU A 34 -8.53 7.09 1.03
CA LEU A 34 -7.62 6.85 -0.11
C LEU A 34 -6.77 8.07 -0.41
N PRO A 35 -5.54 7.86 -0.88
CA PRO A 35 -4.72 8.99 -1.35
C PRO A 35 -5.38 9.69 -2.53
N SER A 36 -5.20 11.01 -2.61
CA SER A 36 -5.66 11.79 -3.74
C SER A 36 -4.61 12.85 -4.10
N GLY A 37 -4.60 13.25 -5.36
CA GLY A 37 -3.69 14.31 -5.80
C GLY A 37 -2.21 13.94 -5.74
N LEU A 38 -1.88 12.66 -5.86
CA LEU A 38 -0.48 12.21 -5.92
C LEU A 38 0.11 12.59 -7.26
N GLU A 39 0.83 13.69 -7.29
CA GLU A 39 1.39 14.23 -8.52
C GLU A 39 2.45 13.29 -9.12
N GLY A 40 2.35 13.04 -10.42
CA GLY A 40 3.28 12.17 -11.13
C GLY A 40 3.04 10.68 -10.95
N LEU A 41 2.05 10.30 -10.14
CA LEU A 41 1.71 8.91 -9.87
C LEU A 41 0.33 8.57 -10.43
N ARG A 42 0.17 7.32 -10.85
CA ARG A 42 -1.14 6.80 -11.25
C ARG A 42 -1.31 5.38 -10.69
N SER A 43 -2.55 4.98 -10.44
CA SER A 43 -2.84 3.62 -10.03
C SER A 43 -2.69 2.68 -11.22
N VAL A 44 -1.97 1.59 -11.02
CA VAL A 44 -1.70 0.61 -12.08
C VAL A 44 -2.24 -0.77 -11.74
N HIS A 45 -2.63 -1.01 -10.50
CA HIS A 45 -3.15 -2.29 -10.05
C HIS A 45 -4.03 -2.08 -8.83
N VAL A 46 -5.20 -2.70 -8.83
CA VAL A 46 -6.14 -2.65 -7.71
C VAL A 46 -6.56 -4.06 -7.37
N SER A 47 -6.46 -4.42 -6.10
CA SER A 47 -6.84 -5.76 -5.63
C SER A 47 -7.37 -5.71 -4.20
N ILE A 48 -8.08 -6.76 -3.82
CA ILE A 48 -8.49 -6.99 -2.44
C ILE A 48 -7.77 -8.26 -1.97
N VAL A 49 -7.05 -8.14 -0.87
CA VAL A 49 -6.30 -9.23 -0.25
C VAL A 49 -7.09 -9.74 0.94
N ASP A 50 -7.29 -11.06 1.02
CA ASP A 50 -8.01 -11.72 2.12
C ASP A 50 -9.40 -11.12 2.40
N HIS A 51 -10.08 -10.66 1.35
CA HIS A 51 -11.44 -10.12 1.38
C HIS A 51 -11.58 -8.77 2.09
N ASP A 52 -10.62 -8.34 2.89
CA ASP A 52 -10.77 -7.16 3.77
C ASP A 52 -9.70 -6.10 3.59
N VAL A 53 -8.64 -6.35 2.83
CA VAL A 53 -7.55 -5.40 2.64
C VAL A 53 -7.55 -4.91 1.20
N LEU A 54 -7.86 -3.63 1.01
CA LEU A 54 -7.75 -3.01 -0.30
C LEU A 54 -6.29 -2.66 -0.55
N GLN A 55 -5.77 -3.08 -1.70
CA GLN A 55 -4.43 -2.73 -2.13
C GLN A 55 -4.49 -1.98 -3.45
N VAL A 56 -3.84 -0.82 -3.48
CA VAL A 56 -3.68 -0.04 -4.70
C VAL A 56 -2.20 0.16 -4.94
N VAL A 57 -1.74 -0.16 -6.14
CA VAL A 57 -0.35 0.04 -6.52
C VAL A 57 -0.27 1.27 -7.41
N TYR A 58 0.60 2.20 -7.04
CA TYR A 58 0.86 3.42 -7.79
C TYR A 58 2.24 3.33 -8.42
N ALA A 59 2.36 3.84 -9.64
CA ALA A 59 3.63 3.90 -10.33
C ALA A 59 3.86 5.29 -10.89
N TYR A 60 5.13 5.65 -11.06
CA TYR A 60 5.49 6.95 -11.62
C TYR A 60 5.24 6.93 -13.11
N HIS A 61 4.36 7.80 -13.56
CA HIS A 61 3.96 7.89 -14.96
C HIS A 61 5.17 7.98 -15.92
N GLU A 62 6.15 8.80 -15.56
CA GLU A 62 7.34 8.98 -16.39
C GLU A 62 8.15 7.70 -16.57
N LEU A 63 8.15 6.83 -15.56
CA LEU A 63 8.91 5.58 -15.63
C LEU A 63 8.19 4.51 -16.43
N LEU A 64 6.89 4.67 -16.68
CA LEU A 64 6.09 3.71 -17.45
C LEU A 64 6.00 4.08 -18.92
N LYS A 65 6.39 5.29 -19.29
CA LYS A 65 6.20 5.85 -20.62
C LYS A 65 6.89 5.00 -21.71
N GLY A 66 6.09 4.51 -22.66
CA GLY A 66 6.61 3.67 -23.74
C GLY A 66 7.05 2.28 -23.31
N ARG A 67 6.73 1.85 -22.10
CA ARG A 67 7.14 0.57 -21.54
C ARG A 67 5.93 -0.22 -21.09
N TYR A 68 6.04 -1.55 -21.15
CA TYR A 68 5.03 -2.47 -20.68
C TYR A 68 5.62 -3.41 -19.64
N PHE A 69 4.88 -3.66 -18.57
CA PHE A 69 5.29 -4.57 -17.50
C PHE A 69 4.17 -5.57 -17.22
N ASP A 70 4.50 -6.86 -17.26
CA ASP A 70 3.54 -7.92 -16.96
C ASP A 70 3.21 -7.98 -15.46
N ARG A 71 4.17 -7.62 -14.63
CA ARG A 71 4.06 -7.76 -13.18
C ARG A 71 4.44 -6.45 -12.50
N VAL A 72 3.78 -6.15 -11.39
CA VAL A 72 4.11 -5.00 -10.55
C VAL A 72 5.57 -5.04 -10.11
N ASP A 73 6.05 -6.23 -9.73
CA ASP A 73 7.42 -6.39 -9.23
C ASP A 73 8.49 -6.10 -10.30
N ASP A 74 8.12 -6.11 -11.56
CA ASP A 74 9.04 -5.79 -12.67
C ASP A 74 9.14 -4.30 -12.94
N MET A 75 8.28 -3.50 -12.34
CA MET A 75 8.35 -2.04 -12.51
C MET A 75 9.56 -1.47 -11.77
N PRO A 76 10.21 -0.46 -12.34
CA PRO A 76 11.42 0.10 -11.73
C PRO A 76 11.18 0.75 -10.38
N LYS A 77 9.99 1.31 -10.17
CA LYS A 77 9.66 1.99 -8.93
C LYS A 77 8.15 2.01 -8.75
N TYR A 78 7.67 1.55 -7.59
CA TYR A 78 6.24 1.54 -7.31
C TYR A 78 6.00 1.77 -5.82
N ILE A 79 4.75 2.11 -5.51
CA ILE A 79 4.30 2.33 -4.14
C ILE A 79 3.04 1.50 -3.94
N LYS A 80 3.04 0.64 -2.92
CA LYS A 80 1.85 -0.11 -2.55
C LYS A 80 1.16 0.59 -1.40
N TYR A 81 -0.12 0.86 -1.56
CA TYR A 81 -0.94 1.38 -0.50
C TYR A 81 -1.95 0.33 -0.08
N ARG A 82 -2.05 0.06 1.20
CA ARG A 82 -3.05 -0.86 1.76
C ARG A 82 -3.88 -0.14 2.80
N VAL A 83 -5.18 -0.44 2.83
CA VAL A 83 -6.10 0.08 3.83
C VAL A 83 -7.09 -1.01 4.21
N SER A 84 -7.39 -1.10 5.50
CA SER A 84 -8.32 -2.10 6.04
C SER A 84 -8.90 -1.64 7.36
N ILE A 85 -10.05 -2.20 7.73
CA ILE A 85 -10.59 -2.06 9.07
C ILE A 85 -10.06 -3.14 10.03
N LEU A 86 -9.26 -4.06 9.52
CA LEU A 86 -8.62 -5.08 10.36
C LEU A 86 -7.49 -4.47 11.17
N SER A 87 -7.32 -4.97 12.39
CA SER A 87 -6.17 -4.60 13.22
C SER A 87 -4.96 -5.48 12.87
N GLY A 88 -3.79 -5.04 13.32
CA GLY A 88 -2.56 -5.79 13.13
C GLY A 88 -1.81 -5.39 11.86
N ASN A 89 -0.89 -6.25 11.45
CA ASN A 89 -0.02 -5.96 10.31
C ASN A 89 -0.70 -6.31 8.99
N ILE A 90 -1.21 -5.31 8.31
CA ILE A 90 -1.84 -5.48 6.99
C ILE A 90 -0.85 -5.29 5.84
N ALA A 91 0.41 -4.99 6.14
CA ALA A 91 1.41 -4.70 5.11
C ALA A 91 1.76 -5.91 4.25
N GLY A 92 1.65 -7.11 4.81
CA GLY A 92 2.07 -8.31 4.13
C GLY A 92 3.58 -8.39 3.94
N ASP A 93 4.33 -7.56 4.65
CA ASP A 93 5.77 -7.50 4.60
C ASP A 93 6.32 -7.82 5.98
N TYR A 94 7.35 -8.67 6.02
CA TYR A 94 7.90 -9.19 7.26
C TYR A 94 9.31 -8.71 7.54
N LYS A 95 9.69 -7.57 6.98
CA LYS A 95 10.99 -6.94 7.27
C LYS A 95 10.95 -6.19 8.60
N ASP A 96 10.43 -6.84 9.62
CA ASP A 96 10.29 -6.26 10.95
C ASP A 96 11.64 -6.08 11.68
N TYR A 97 12.71 -6.62 11.10
CA TYR A 97 14.06 -6.39 11.58
C TYR A 97 14.59 -4.99 11.25
N LEU A 98 13.93 -4.25 10.36
CA LEU A 98 14.36 -2.90 10.03
C LEU A 98 14.10 -1.94 11.20
N PRO A 99 14.98 -0.96 11.41
CA PRO A 99 14.78 0.03 12.47
C PRO A 99 13.43 0.73 12.36
N GLN A 100 12.83 0.96 13.51
CA GLN A 100 11.51 1.57 13.62
C GLN A 100 11.61 2.97 14.21
N LYS A 101 10.87 3.91 13.65
CA LYS A 101 10.78 5.27 14.13
C LYS A 101 9.33 5.70 14.17
N THR A 102 8.92 6.40 15.24
CA THR A 102 7.57 6.97 15.35
C THR A 102 7.61 8.46 15.10
N ASP A 103 6.53 8.96 14.54
CA ASP A 103 6.37 10.39 14.25
C ASP A 103 4.89 10.76 14.43
N VAL A 104 4.62 12.04 14.51
CA VAL A 104 3.24 12.56 14.54
C VAL A 104 3.02 13.39 13.29
N VAL A 105 2.04 13.00 12.49
CA VAL A 105 1.69 13.68 11.25
C VAL A 105 0.20 14.04 11.32
N ASN A 106 -0.11 15.33 11.35
CA ASN A 106 -1.49 15.81 11.49
C ASN A 106 -2.24 15.19 12.66
N GLY A 107 -1.54 15.03 13.80
CA GLY A 107 -2.14 14.45 15.00
C GLY A 107 -2.23 12.93 14.99
N MET A 108 -1.80 12.28 13.92
CA MET A 108 -1.79 10.82 13.82
C MET A 108 -0.40 10.28 14.15
N THR A 109 -0.36 9.20 14.94
CA THR A 109 0.90 8.52 15.22
C THR A 109 1.24 7.62 14.06
N VAL A 110 2.38 7.88 13.43
CA VAL A 110 2.86 7.13 12.27
C VAL A 110 4.09 6.35 12.67
N THR A 111 4.16 5.09 12.28
CA THR A 111 5.32 4.24 12.48
C THR A 111 6.03 4.03 11.14
N TYR A 112 7.31 4.35 11.10
CA TYR A 112 8.15 4.11 9.93
C TYR A 112 9.07 2.93 10.16
N ARG A 113 9.27 2.12 9.13
CA ARG A 113 10.38 1.19 9.02
C ARG A 113 11.41 1.84 8.11
N MET A 114 12.63 1.93 8.57
CA MET A 114 13.66 2.73 7.92
C MET A 114 14.74 1.87 7.27
N VAL A 115 15.23 2.34 6.12
CA VAL A 115 16.48 1.86 5.53
C VAL A 115 17.38 3.08 5.50
N ASP A 116 18.40 3.08 6.34
CA ASP A 116 19.22 4.27 6.62
C ASP A 116 18.31 5.42 7.06
N ASP A 117 18.36 6.55 6.39
CA ASP A 117 17.52 7.71 6.72
C ASP A 117 16.24 7.78 5.90
N ALA A 118 15.94 6.74 5.13
CA ALA A 118 14.80 6.73 4.24
C ALA A 118 13.71 5.78 4.73
N VAL A 119 12.46 6.10 4.38
CA VAL A 119 11.27 5.32 4.78
C VAL A 119 11.03 4.20 3.79
N TYR A 120 11.04 2.97 4.27
CA TYR A 120 10.68 1.80 3.51
C TYR A 120 9.18 1.50 3.63
N LEU A 121 8.62 1.70 4.82
CA LEU A 121 7.22 1.42 5.12
C LEU A 121 6.71 2.44 6.12
N ALA A 122 5.50 2.95 5.91
CA ALA A 122 4.80 3.81 6.86
C ALA A 122 3.45 3.21 7.17
N SER A 123 3.10 3.14 8.46
CA SER A 123 1.81 2.60 8.90
C SER A 123 1.19 3.50 9.96
N TRP A 124 -0.14 3.63 9.91
CA TRP A 124 -0.88 4.44 10.88
C TRP A 124 -2.35 4.04 10.87
N GLU A 125 -3.08 4.51 11.87
CA GLU A 125 -4.52 4.28 11.98
C GLU A 125 -5.23 5.62 12.06
N HIS A 126 -6.38 5.70 11.42
CA HIS A 126 -7.26 6.87 11.52
C HIS A 126 -8.72 6.42 11.46
N GLU A 127 -9.48 6.73 12.50
CA GLU A 127 -10.91 6.42 12.59
C GLU A 127 -11.24 4.97 12.25
N GLY A 128 -10.48 4.05 12.83
CA GLY A 128 -10.71 2.62 12.66
C GLY A 128 -10.18 2.02 11.37
N GLN A 129 -9.54 2.82 10.53
CA GLN A 129 -8.90 2.31 9.33
C GLN A 129 -7.38 2.29 9.49
N ASN A 130 -6.79 1.15 9.19
CA ASN A 130 -5.34 0.98 9.22
C ASN A 130 -4.79 1.20 7.83
N HIS A 131 -3.73 1.98 7.72
CA HIS A 131 -3.11 2.38 6.47
C HIS A 131 -1.66 1.95 6.42
N VAL A 132 -1.20 1.55 5.25
CA VAL A 132 0.21 1.24 5.01
C VAL A 132 0.61 1.78 3.65
N PHE A 133 1.74 2.51 3.61
CA PHE A 133 2.48 2.73 2.39
C PHE A 133 3.74 1.88 2.42
N LEU A 134 3.98 1.16 1.36
CA LEU A 134 5.20 0.39 1.18
C LEU A 134 5.90 0.91 -0.08
N PHE A 135 7.14 1.39 0.09
CA PHE A 135 7.92 2.00 -0.97
C PHE A 135 8.95 1.00 -1.49
N ASN A 136 8.81 0.60 -2.73
CA ASN A 136 9.78 -0.33 -3.33
C ASN A 136 11.20 0.28 -3.36
N GLU A 137 11.28 1.60 -3.56
CA GLU A 137 12.50 2.37 -3.29
C GLU A 137 12.21 3.30 -2.13
N PRO A 138 12.93 3.17 -1.00
CA PRO A 138 12.69 4.02 0.15
C PRO A 138 12.70 5.51 -0.18
N VAL A 139 11.83 6.27 0.48
CA VAL A 139 11.67 7.70 0.24
C VAL A 139 12.06 8.50 1.48
N SER A 140 12.27 9.80 1.33
CA SER A 140 12.54 10.67 2.48
C SER A 140 11.34 10.73 3.42
N VAL A 141 11.59 11.09 4.68
CA VAL A 141 10.53 11.28 5.68
C VAL A 141 9.56 12.37 5.19
N GLU A 142 10.07 13.44 4.61
CA GLU A 142 9.24 14.52 4.08
C GLU A 142 8.29 14.03 3.00
N ARG A 143 8.80 13.20 2.09
CA ARG A 143 7.98 12.64 1.01
C ARG A 143 6.91 11.71 1.58
N ALA A 144 7.28 10.88 2.55
CA ALA A 144 6.32 10.00 3.21
C ALA A 144 5.21 10.80 3.88
N LYS A 145 5.55 11.91 4.56
CA LYS A 145 4.57 12.79 5.18
C LYS A 145 3.62 13.41 4.16
N GLU A 146 4.15 13.86 3.02
CA GLU A 146 3.32 14.40 1.96
C GLU A 146 2.28 13.38 1.49
N MET A 147 2.70 12.15 1.33
CA MET A 147 1.82 11.09 0.86
C MET A 147 0.78 10.71 1.91
N ILE A 148 1.16 10.67 3.19
CA ILE A 148 0.23 10.44 4.30
C ILE A 148 -0.83 11.55 4.32
N ASN A 149 -0.40 12.79 4.12
CA ASN A 149 -1.30 13.94 4.09
C ASN A 149 -2.20 13.98 2.85
N SER A 150 -1.86 13.24 1.80
CA SER A 150 -2.67 13.17 0.60
C SER A 150 -3.89 12.26 0.75
N VAL A 151 -3.94 11.46 1.80
CA VAL A 151 -5.06 10.56 2.04
C VAL A 151 -6.27 11.39 2.47
N GLU A 152 -7.40 11.11 1.86
CA GLU A 152 -8.68 11.77 2.21
C GLU A 152 -9.33 11.02 3.37
N TYR A 153 -9.25 11.62 4.51
CA TYR A 153 -9.75 11.04 5.76
C TYR A 153 -11.22 11.36 6.03
#